data_3e5ff6e8ac85219a8ce079486a1bca7c
#
_entry.id   3e5ff6e8ac85219a8ce079486a1bca7c
#
_cell.length_a   1.000
_cell.length_b   1.000
_cell.length_c   1.000
_cell.angle_alpha   90.00
_cell.angle_beta   90.00
_cell.angle_gamma   90.00
#
_symmetry.space_group_name_H-M   'P 1'
#
loop_
_entity.id
_entity.type
_entity.pdbx_description
1 polymer ?
#
loop_
_entity_poly.entity_id
_entity_poly.type
_entity_poly.pdbx_seq_one_letter_code
_entity_poly.pdbx_strand_id
1 'polypeptide(L)'
;MDALVPAIQVISKTDHTEQHIVPLSNSATTPLTAASTVRIRTRLISLTTNVFSYARDGGRGSPGLDWYNTWPFPDSLPAPFNDTTKYCRVAAWGFSEVMESTIPDLPVGTELFGYQPIGTAIEELTLKHVAGGAWKEVSERRKRLLGVYNEYVVSEPTVSKGLGGEDDAKRSKALDAIMRVLYGSSFMLNRSTFDWNSKGIHPFGAKQLTWSAGDADLTGAVVFLLAPSGKTGLAFAHQLRRGRPEDKQPRKVVAVGSASSRDFSTATGLFDEVVLYGDLDAPMFDLVAVVGQKPAKILLVNFGARGDAPEKWAEALRPLCERLQVVLVGSDPQAKAMGKLAALCLELGSGVHQMNAGGLRDNARHGAGALAYFEEMGAAWEGFKADGAAGLKVVWGQGIDDYAKGWDAIVRGEYGADNGLVYELP
;
A
#
# COMPACT_ATOMS: atom_id res chain seq x y z
N MET A 1 -2.70 33.39 -18.97
CA MET A 1 -2.19 32.15 -18.32
C MET A 1 -1.63 31.32 -19.45
N ASP A 2 -0.32 31.10 -19.45
CA ASP A 2 0.30 30.20 -20.41
C ASP A 2 -0.30 28.82 -20.25
N ALA A 3 -0.63 28.17 -21.37
CA ALA A 3 -1.22 26.83 -21.33
C ALA A 3 -0.21 25.88 -20.67
N LEU A 4 -0.65 25.16 -19.63
CA LEU A 4 0.17 24.18 -18.93
C LEU A 4 0.69 23.14 -19.94
N VAL A 5 1.99 23.02 -20.08
CA VAL A 5 2.60 21.96 -20.88
C VAL A 5 2.43 20.65 -20.13
N PRO A 6 1.69 19.67 -20.66
CA PRO A 6 1.52 18.40 -19.99
C PRO A 6 2.85 17.66 -19.89
N ALA A 7 3.07 16.97 -18.78
CA ALA A 7 4.27 16.19 -18.53
C ALA A 7 3.94 14.87 -17.86
N ILE A 8 4.79 13.86 -18.06
CA ILE A 8 4.69 12.56 -17.40
C ILE A 8 6.00 12.16 -16.77
N GLN A 9 5.92 11.35 -15.70
CA GLN A 9 7.09 10.66 -15.17
C GLN A 9 7.40 9.42 -16.01
N VAL A 10 8.68 9.24 -16.32
CA VAL A 10 9.25 8.06 -16.99
C VAL A 10 10.39 7.54 -16.13
N ILE A 11 10.46 6.22 -15.95
CA ILE A 11 11.42 5.56 -15.04
C ILE A 11 12.26 4.58 -15.85
N SER A 12 13.57 4.53 -15.54
CA SER A 12 14.49 3.55 -16.11
C SER A 12 14.15 2.13 -15.61
N LYS A 13 14.05 1.16 -16.53
CA LYS A 13 13.83 -0.25 -16.20
C LYS A 13 15.05 -0.95 -15.62
N THR A 14 16.23 -0.39 -15.85
CA THR A 14 17.51 -0.93 -15.35
C THR A 14 17.87 -0.37 -13.97
N ASP A 15 17.41 0.85 -13.68
CA ASP A 15 17.57 1.51 -12.39
C ASP A 15 16.29 2.26 -12.01
N HIS A 16 15.45 1.64 -11.21
CA HIS A 16 14.17 2.22 -10.77
C HIS A 16 14.33 3.46 -9.88
N THR A 17 15.54 3.83 -9.49
CA THR A 17 15.81 5.09 -8.78
C THR A 17 15.99 6.26 -9.75
N GLU A 18 16.33 5.98 -11.03
CA GLU A 18 16.46 6.96 -12.09
C GLU A 18 15.09 7.28 -12.70
N GLN A 19 14.68 8.53 -12.64
CA GLN A 19 13.41 9.02 -13.16
C GLN A 19 13.59 10.32 -13.94
N HIS A 20 12.65 10.59 -14.86
CA HIS A 20 12.63 11.79 -15.68
C HIS A 20 11.22 12.37 -15.76
N ILE A 21 11.09 13.68 -15.67
CA ILE A 21 9.84 14.39 -16.02
C ILE A 21 9.97 14.85 -17.46
N VAL A 22 9.13 14.29 -18.32
CA VAL A 22 9.19 14.49 -19.75
C VAL A 22 7.99 15.33 -20.22
N PRO A 23 8.20 16.53 -20.73
CA PRO A 23 7.15 17.34 -21.31
C PRO A 23 6.63 16.69 -22.60
N LEU A 24 5.32 16.79 -22.80
CA LEU A 24 4.64 16.26 -23.97
C LEU A 24 4.25 17.40 -24.90
N SER A 25 4.28 17.14 -26.21
CA SER A 25 3.72 18.07 -27.17
C SER A 25 2.20 18.17 -26.96
N ASN A 26 1.64 19.38 -27.01
CA ASN A 26 0.21 19.57 -27.00
C ASN A 26 -0.38 18.98 -28.29
N SER A 27 -1.01 17.82 -28.17
CA SER A 27 -1.82 17.26 -29.27
C SER A 27 -3.26 17.74 -29.10
N ALA A 28 -3.88 18.12 -30.21
CA ALA A 28 -5.32 18.42 -30.22
C ALA A 28 -6.06 17.15 -29.81
N THR A 29 -6.85 17.22 -28.75
CA THR A 29 -7.70 16.11 -28.33
C THR A 29 -8.90 16.01 -29.26
N THR A 30 -9.06 14.87 -29.92
CA THR A 30 -10.30 14.54 -30.61
C THR A 30 -11.43 14.32 -29.60
N PRO A 31 -12.69 14.68 -29.91
CA PRO A 31 -13.80 14.41 -29.01
C PRO A 31 -13.90 12.95 -28.60
N LEU A 32 -14.25 12.70 -27.35
CA LEU A 32 -14.42 11.35 -26.82
C LEU A 32 -15.70 10.72 -27.37
N THR A 33 -15.58 9.66 -28.15
CA THR A 33 -16.72 8.97 -28.78
C THR A 33 -16.91 7.53 -28.30
N ALA A 34 -15.90 6.94 -27.69
CA ALA A 34 -15.99 5.58 -27.17
C ALA A 34 -16.94 5.51 -25.98
N ALA A 35 -17.87 4.56 -26.00
CA ALA A 35 -18.80 4.35 -24.88
C ALA A 35 -18.07 3.91 -23.62
N SER A 36 -18.64 4.23 -22.45
CA SER A 36 -18.10 3.84 -21.14
C SER A 36 -16.69 4.38 -20.85
N THR A 37 -16.36 5.54 -21.43
CA THR A 37 -15.00 6.10 -21.34
C THR A 37 -15.05 7.49 -20.70
N VAL A 38 -14.03 7.77 -19.89
CA VAL A 38 -13.77 9.09 -19.32
C VAL A 38 -12.34 9.50 -19.60
N ARG A 39 -12.10 10.80 -19.73
CA ARG A 39 -10.76 11.40 -19.67
C ARG A 39 -10.56 12.02 -18.31
N ILE A 40 -9.45 11.71 -17.70
CA ILE A 40 -9.09 12.17 -16.37
C ILE A 40 -7.81 12.99 -16.39
N ARG A 41 -7.67 13.87 -15.42
CA ARG A 41 -6.42 14.54 -15.08
C ARG A 41 -6.11 14.31 -13.60
N THR A 42 -4.93 13.88 -13.30
CA THR A 42 -4.48 13.71 -11.91
C THR A 42 -4.40 15.06 -11.21
N ARG A 43 -4.98 15.16 -10.02
CA ARG A 43 -5.02 16.38 -9.20
C ARG A 43 -4.25 16.27 -7.90
N LEU A 44 -4.21 15.08 -7.34
CA LEU A 44 -3.49 14.80 -6.10
C LEU A 44 -2.91 13.38 -6.17
N ILE A 45 -1.63 13.23 -5.87
CA ILE A 45 -0.99 11.91 -5.77
C ILE A 45 -0.13 11.82 -4.53
N SER A 46 -0.01 10.60 -4.00
CA SER A 46 0.95 10.29 -2.94
C SER A 46 2.26 9.75 -3.52
N LEU A 47 3.33 9.90 -2.75
CA LEU A 47 4.58 9.22 -3.00
C LEU A 47 4.94 8.36 -1.78
N THR A 48 4.95 7.06 -1.99
CA THR A 48 5.23 6.06 -0.94
C THR A 48 6.23 5.03 -1.46
N THR A 49 6.90 4.31 -0.56
CA THR A 49 7.92 3.32 -0.94
C THR A 49 7.40 2.17 -1.80
N ASN A 50 6.09 1.89 -1.79
CA ASN A 50 5.51 0.86 -2.66
C ASN A 50 5.52 1.27 -4.15
N VAL A 51 5.56 2.56 -4.49
CA VAL A 51 5.72 3.01 -5.89
C VAL A 51 7.07 2.54 -6.45
N PHE A 52 8.11 2.54 -5.64
CA PHE A 52 9.42 1.98 -6.02
C PHE A 52 9.35 0.46 -6.27
N SER A 53 8.52 -0.26 -5.51
CA SER A 53 8.29 -1.69 -5.77
C SER A 53 7.59 -1.90 -7.12
N TYR A 54 6.65 -1.04 -7.49
CA TYR A 54 6.00 -1.10 -8.81
C TYR A 54 7.00 -0.83 -9.94
N ALA A 55 7.91 0.14 -9.74
CA ALA A 55 8.95 0.45 -10.70
C ALA A 55 10.01 -0.68 -10.84
N ARG A 56 10.36 -1.34 -9.74
CA ARG A 56 11.33 -2.45 -9.74
C ARG A 56 10.77 -3.74 -10.32
N ASP A 57 9.53 -4.07 -9.98
CA ASP A 57 8.97 -5.41 -10.19
C ASP A 57 7.94 -5.48 -11.33
N GLY A 58 7.51 -4.34 -11.87
CA GLY A 58 6.39 -4.23 -12.81
C GLY A 58 6.56 -4.93 -14.16
N GLY A 59 7.77 -5.27 -14.53
CA GLY A 59 8.09 -6.00 -15.77
C GLY A 59 8.41 -7.48 -15.59
N ARG A 60 8.31 -8.02 -14.37
CA ARG A 60 8.73 -9.42 -14.08
C ARG A 60 7.75 -10.49 -14.59
N GLY A 61 6.63 -10.09 -15.22
CA GLY A 61 5.67 -11.01 -15.80
C GLY A 61 4.86 -11.83 -14.78
N SER A 62 4.93 -11.50 -13.50
CA SER A 62 4.14 -12.17 -12.46
C SER A 62 2.66 -11.83 -12.63
N PRO A 63 1.76 -12.82 -12.59
CA PRO A 63 0.32 -12.59 -12.70
C PRO A 63 -0.16 -11.57 -11.65
N GLY A 64 -0.92 -10.57 -12.11
CA GLY A 64 -1.48 -9.54 -11.24
C GLY A 64 -0.56 -8.34 -10.96
N LEU A 65 0.69 -8.35 -11.43
CA LEU A 65 1.74 -7.37 -11.11
C LEU A 65 2.32 -6.67 -12.34
N ASP A 66 1.55 -6.59 -13.43
CA ASP A 66 1.99 -5.95 -14.68
C ASP A 66 1.82 -4.42 -14.61
N TRP A 67 2.58 -3.78 -13.71
CA TRP A 67 2.44 -2.35 -13.48
C TRP A 67 2.95 -1.48 -14.63
N TYR A 68 3.90 -1.96 -15.46
CA TYR A 68 4.44 -1.19 -16.59
C TYR A 68 3.42 -0.95 -17.71
N ASN A 69 2.42 -1.83 -17.84
CA ASN A 69 1.36 -1.73 -18.84
C ASN A 69 0.09 -1.03 -18.29
N THR A 70 0.14 -0.49 -17.07
CA THR A 70 -1.00 0.21 -16.47
C THR A 70 -1.40 1.44 -17.29
N TRP A 71 -0.40 2.24 -17.67
CA TRP A 71 -0.57 3.45 -18.48
C TRP A 71 0.36 3.38 -19.69
N PRO A 72 -0.16 3.41 -20.94
CA PRO A 72 0.66 3.37 -22.14
C PRO A 72 1.48 4.64 -22.27
N PHE A 73 2.55 4.56 -23.04
CA PHE A 73 3.26 5.76 -23.45
C PHE A 73 2.40 6.56 -24.42
N PRO A 74 2.25 7.88 -24.24
CA PRO A 74 1.61 8.74 -25.23
C PRO A 74 2.42 8.75 -26.55
N ASP A 75 1.74 8.82 -27.68
CA ASP A 75 2.38 8.94 -29.01
C ASP A 75 3.28 10.19 -29.10
N SER A 76 2.98 11.23 -28.33
CA SER A 76 3.75 12.46 -28.25
C SER A 76 5.00 12.40 -27.36
N LEU A 77 5.31 11.23 -26.76
CA LEU A 77 6.50 11.08 -25.92
C LEU A 77 7.78 11.11 -26.80
N PRO A 78 8.70 12.07 -26.55
CA PRO A 78 9.88 12.20 -27.39
C PRO A 78 10.94 11.12 -27.11
N ALA A 79 11.77 10.85 -28.11
CA ALA A 79 13.00 10.08 -27.92
C ALA A 79 13.96 10.80 -26.95
N PRO A 80 14.75 10.07 -26.13
CA PRO A 80 14.85 8.61 -26.08
C PRO A 80 13.79 7.94 -25.20
N PHE A 81 12.91 8.71 -24.54
CA PHE A 81 12.00 8.23 -23.49
C PHE A 81 10.84 7.38 -23.99
N ASN A 82 10.58 7.37 -25.31
CA ASN A 82 9.59 6.53 -25.94
C ASN A 82 10.05 5.06 -26.17
N ASP A 83 11.29 4.73 -25.82
CA ASP A 83 11.81 3.38 -25.89
C ASP A 83 11.28 2.50 -24.75
N THR A 84 10.23 1.72 -25.04
CA THR A 84 9.59 0.82 -24.08
C THR A 84 10.48 -0.33 -23.62
N THR A 85 11.63 -0.57 -24.24
CA THR A 85 12.59 -1.58 -23.77
C THR A 85 13.43 -1.05 -22.59
N LYS A 86 13.64 0.27 -22.51
CA LYS A 86 14.47 0.94 -21.51
C LYS A 86 13.67 1.62 -20.43
N TYR A 87 12.50 2.13 -20.76
CA TYR A 87 11.70 2.97 -19.88
C TYR A 87 10.31 2.38 -19.62
N CYS A 88 9.72 2.78 -18.51
CA CYS A 88 8.36 2.43 -18.13
C CYS A 88 7.66 3.61 -17.46
N ARG A 89 6.35 3.48 -17.30
CA ARG A 89 5.52 4.30 -16.41
C ARG A 89 5.02 3.44 -15.28
N VAL A 90 4.86 4.05 -14.12
CA VAL A 90 4.11 3.49 -13.00
C VAL A 90 3.04 4.46 -12.57
N ALA A 91 2.28 4.12 -11.57
CA ALA A 91 1.20 4.94 -11.06
C ALA A 91 1.29 5.04 -9.53
N ALA A 92 0.57 6.01 -8.98
CA ALA A 92 0.47 6.24 -7.56
C ALA A 92 -0.99 6.33 -7.13
N TRP A 93 -1.27 6.13 -5.84
CA TRP A 93 -2.62 6.32 -5.30
C TRP A 93 -2.90 7.81 -5.12
N GLY A 94 -4.11 8.20 -5.50
CA GLY A 94 -4.51 9.60 -5.43
C GLY A 94 -5.86 9.88 -6.09
N PHE A 95 -6.02 11.12 -6.51
CA PHE A 95 -7.28 11.63 -7.03
C PHE A 95 -7.08 12.24 -8.41
N SER A 96 -8.05 12.02 -9.27
CA SER A 96 -8.16 12.66 -10.57
C SER A 96 -9.52 13.30 -10.75
N GLU A 97 -9.59 14.29 -11.62
CA GLU A 97 -10.81 14.96 -12.06
C GLU A 97 -11.19 14.45 -13.44
N VAL A 98 -12.47 14.19 -13.64
CA VAL A 98 -13.05 13.88 -14.94
C VAL A 98 -13.10 15.13 -15.79
N MET A 99 -12.37 15.14 -16.90
CA MET A 99 -12.27 16.26 -17.83
C MET A 99 -13.25 16.13 -19.01
N GLU A 100 -13.59 14.91 -19.41
CA GLU A 100 -14.53 14.55 -20.46
C GLU A 100 -15.13 13.17 -20.16
N SER A 101 -16.41 12.95 -20.45
CA SER A 101 -17.10 11.71 -20.13
C SER A 101 -18.17 11.33 -21.13
N THR A 102 -18.27 10.04 -21.43
CA THR A 102 -19.41 9.42 -22.09
C THR A 102 -20.30 8.64 -21.10
N ILE A 103 -20.00 8.71 -19.80
CA ILE A 103 -20.74 8.03 -18.73
C ILE A 103 -21.61 9.06 -18.00
N PRO A 104 -22.95 8.99 -18.09
CA PRO A 104 -23.84 9.97 -17.45
C PRO A 104 -23.61 10.10 -15.93
N ASP A 105 -23.34 9.01 -15.25
CA ASP A 105 -23.13 8.96 -13.79
C ASP A 105 -21.74 9.48 -13.34
N LEU A 106 -20.87 9.82 -14.29
CA LEU A 106 -19.54 10.40 -14.05
C LEU A 106 -19.38 11.69 -14.85
N PRO A 107 -20.14 12.77 -14.55
CA PRO A 107 -20.03 14.03 -15.29
C PRO A 107 -18.65 14.68 -15.12
N VAL A 108 -18.36 15.63 -16.01
CA VAL A 108 -17.17 16.50 -15.91
C VAL A 108 -17.11 17.16 -14.53
N GLY A 109 -15.93 17.21 -13.93
CA GLY A 109 -15.70 17.69 -12.57
C GLY A 109 -15.84 16.62 -11.48
N THR A 110 -16.33 15.41 -11.82
CA THR A 110 -16.33 14.30 -10.85
C THR A 110 -14.91 13.96 -10.42
N GLU A 111 -14.69 13.83 -9.13
CA GLU A 111 -13.41 13.41 -8.57
C GLU A 111 -13.40 11.91 -8.35
N LEU A 112 -12.31 11.24 -8.79
CA LEU A 112 -12.12 9.79 -8.68
C LEU A 112 -10.87 9.48 -7.86
N PHE A 113 -11.04 8.76 -6.75
CA PHE A 113 -9.93 8.12 -6.04
C PHE A 113 -9.57 6.80 -6.72
N GLY A 114 -8.28 6.55 -6.96
CA GLY A 114 -7.81 5.31 -7.58
C GLY A 114 -6.30 5.30 -7.86
N TYR A 115 -5.89 4.37 -8.73
CA TYR A 115 -4.49 4.21 -9.13
C TYR A 115 -4.20 5.12 -10.34
N GLN A 116 -3.67 6.31 -10.05
CA GLN A 116 -3.56 7.44 -10.95
C GLN A 116 -2.22 7.47 -11.71
N PRO A 117 -2.20 7.97 -12.96
CA PRO A 117 -0.95 8.21 -13.69
C PRO A 117 -0.15 9.32 -13.01
N ILE A 118 1.17 9.15 -12.96
CA ILE A 118 2.07 10.18 -12.44
C ILE A 118 2.39 11.16 -13.57
N GLY A 119 1.71 12.30 -13.55
CA GLY A 119 1.82 13.32 -14.58
C GLY A 119 0.64 14.28 -14.60
N THR A 120 0.72 15.27 -15.48
CA THR A 120 -0.30 16.30 -15.72
C THR A 120 -1.04 16.12 -17.05
N ALA A 121 -0.69 15.05 -17.79
CA ALA A 121 -1.36 14.70 -19.03
C ALA A 121 -2.80 14.18 -18.77
N ILE A 122 -3.67 14.40 -19.75
CA ILE A 122 -5.00 13.82 -19.77
C ILE A 122 -4.88 12.35 -20.23
N GLU A 123 -5.53 11.44 -19.48
CA GLU A 123 -5.48 10.01 -19.73
C GLU A 123 -6.90 9.41 -19.82
N GLU A 124 -7.04 8.31 -20.54
CA GLU A 124 -8.34 7.66 -20.75
C GLU A 124 -8.53 6.43 -19.90
N LEU A 125 -9.73 6.27 -19.33
CA LEU A 125 -10.19 5.08 -18.63
C LEU A 125 -11.49 4.57 -19.27
N THR A 126 -11.56 3.24 -19.45
CA THR A 126 -12.79 2.55 -19.82
C THR A 126 -13.41 1.95 -18.57
N LEU A 127 -14.49 2.52 -18.08
CA LEU A 127 -15.04 2.20 -16.77
C LEU A 127 -16.38 1.45 -16.85
N LYS A 128 -16.53 0.46 -15.98
CA LYS A 128 -17.78 -0.26 -15.74
C LYS A 128 -18.16 -0.15 -14.27
N HIS A 129 -19.42 0.22 -14.00
CA HIS A 129 -19.95 0.24 -12.64
C HIS A 129 -19.93 -1.17 -12.02
N VAL A 130 -19.52 -1.26 -10.76
CA VAL A 130 -19.50 -2.51 -9.98
C VAL A 130 -20.16 -2.30 -8.62
N ALA A 131 -20.46 -3.40 -7.93
CA ALA A 131 -21.12 -3.33 -6.63
C ALA A 131 -20.33 -2.47 -5.62
N GLY A 132 -21.03 -1.79 -4.72
CA GLY A 132 -20.44 -0.93 -3.70
C GLY A 132 -20.10 0.48 -4.18
N GLY A 133 -20.70 0.95 -5.29
CA GLY A 133 -20.51 2.32 -5.80
C GLY A 133 -19.14 2.57 -6.45
N ALA A 134 -18.38 1.50 -6.70
CA ALA A 134 -17.08 1.58 -7.35
C ALA A 134 -17.21 1.44 -8.88
N TRP A 135 -16.21 1.96 -9.57
CA TRP A 135 -16.02 1.83 -11.01
C TRP A 135 -14.78 1.00 -11.28
N LYS A 136 -14.88 0.04 -12.17
CA LYS A 136 -13.76 -0.83 -12.54
C LYS A 136 -13.25 -0.49 -13.94
N GLU A 137 -11.98 -0.23 -14.06
CA GLU A 137 -11.30 -0.11 -15.34
C GLU A 137 -11.20 -1.49 -15.99
N VAL A 138 -11.68 -1.61 -17.23
CA VAL A 138 -11.92 -2.90 -17.89
C VAL A 138 -11.19 -3.05 -19.23
N SER A 139 -10.30 -2.12 -19.58
CA SER A 139 -9.49 -2.23 -20.80
C SER A 139 -8.59 -3.47 -20.77
N GLU A 140 -8.22 -3.96 -21.95
CA GLU A 140 -7.46 -5.19 -22.10
C GLU A 140 -6.11 -5.14 -21.37
N ARG A 141 -5.42 -3.99 -21.41
CA ARG A 141 -4.13 -3.77 -20.74
C ARG A 141 -4.20 -3.97 -19.22
N ARG A 142 -5.37 -3.70 -18.61
CA ARG A 142 -5.58 -3.75 -17.16
C ARG A 142 -5.94 -5.14 -16.62
N LYS A 143 -6.24 -6.10 -17.50
CA LYS A 143 -6.60 -7.47 -17.09
C LYS A 143 -5.46 -8.22 -16.39
N ARG A 144 -4.22 -7.77 -16.57
CA ARG A 144 -3.03 -8.36 -15.94
C ARG A 144 -2.70 -7.77 -14.57
N LEU A 145 -3.53 -6.87 -14.05
CA LEU A 145 -3.39 -6.29 -12.73
C LEU A 145 -4.40 -6.90 -11.76
N LEU A 146 -4.00 -6.96 -10.47
CA LEU A 146 -4.94 -7.26 -9.40
C LEU A 146 -6.10 -6.26 -9.39
N GLY A 147 -7.29 -6.73 -9.01
CA GLY A 147 -8.52 -5.95 -9.06
C GLY A 147 -8.44 -4.59 -8.37
N VAL A 148 -7.68 -4.50 -7.29
CA VAL A 148 -7.52 -3.26 -6.52
C VAL A 148 -6.95 -2.10 -7.35
N TYR A 149 -6.04 -2.36 -8.28
CA TYR A 149 -5.45 -1.32 -9.15
C TYR A 149 -6.39 -0.85 -10.25
N ASN A 150 -7.50 -1.56 -10.46
CA ASN A 150 -8.50 -1.25 -11.48
C ASN A 150 -9.76 -0.60 -10.90
N GLU A 151 -9.82 -0.39 -9.59
CA GLU A 151 -10.97 0.19 -8.93
C GLU A 151 -10.80 1.70 -8.73
N TYR A 152 -11.86 2.41 -9.11
CA TYR A 152 -12.01 3.85 -8.92
C TYR A 152 -13.28 4.11 -8.13
N VAL A 153 -13.19 5.01 -7.16
CA VAL A 153 -14.32 5.36 -6.29
C VAL A 153 -14.57 6.85 -6.44
N VAL A 154 -15.84 7.23 -6.63
CA VAL A 154 -16.22 8.63 -6.61
C VAL A 154 -15.90 9.19 -5.23
N SER A 155 -15.11 10.24 -5.20
CA SER A 155 -14.85 11.00 -3.98
C SER A 155 -16.00 11.96 -3.79
N GLU A 156 -16.86 11.67 -2.81
CA GLU A 156 -17.83 12.66 -2.35
C GLU A 156 -17.04 13.85 -1.79
N PRO A 157 -17.47 15.09 -2.08
CA PRO A 157 -16.90 16.25 -1.41
C PRO A 157 -16.98 15.98 0.10
N THR A 158 -15.83 15.96 0.77
CA THR A 158 -15.79 15.71 2.21
C THR A 158 -16.45 16.90 2.90
N VAL A 159 -17.75 16.92 2.91
CA VAL A 159 -18.51 17.69 3.90
C VAL A 159 -18.26 16.93 5.18
N SER A 160 -17.22 17.35 5.89
CA SER A 160 -16.89 16.83 7.22
C SER A 160 -18.16 16.97 8.06
N LYS A 161 -18.88 15.84 8.20
CA LYS A 161 -20.00 15.75 9.14
C LYS A 161 -19.40 15.89 10.53
N GLY A 162 -19.17 17.15 10.94
CA GLY A 162 -18.96 17.50 12.36
C GLY A 162 -17.53 17.58 12.88
N LEU A 163 -16.48 17.52 12.06
CA LEU A 163 -15.11 17.68 12.55
C LEU A 163 -14.33 18.60 11.60
N GLY A 164 -13.91 19.75 12.09
CA GLY A 164 -12.82 20.55 11.55
C GLY A 164 -13.15 21.38 10.30
N GLY A 165 -12.31 22.35 10.05
CA GLY A 165 -12.36 23.24 8.91
C GLY A 165 -11.81 22.60 7.62
N GLU A 166 -11.60 23.45 6.62
CA GLU A 166 -11.03 23.10 5.30
C GLU A 166 -9.71 22.34 5.40
N ASP A 167 -8.88 22.66 6.38
CA ASP A 167 -7.58 21.99 6.64
C ASP A 167 -7.73 20.51 7.03
N ASP A 168 -8.77 20.16 7.78
CA ASP A 168 -9.01 18.76 8.17
C ASP A 168 -9.52 17.93 6.99
N ALA A 169 -10.37 18.51 6.14
CA ALA A 169 -10.83 17.86 4.91
C ALA A 169 -9.64 17.62 3.95
N LYS A 170 -8.78 18.62 3.80
CA LYS A 170 -7.56 18.54 3.00
C LYS A 170 -6.60 17.45 3.56
N ARG A 171 -6.38 17.42 4.88
CA ARG A 171 -5.58 16.39 5.54
C ARG A 171 -6.20 15.00 5.36
N SER A 172 -7.50 14.84 5.53
CA SER A 172 -8.20 13.57 5.34
C SER A 172 -7.99 13.02 3.92
N LYS A 173 -8.14 13.86 2.90
CA LYS A 173 -7.90 13.53 1.50
C LYS A 173 -6.45 13.12 1.24
N ALA A 174 -5.48 13.82 1.84
CA ALA A 174 -4.09 13.44 1.77
C ALA A 174 -3.83 12.05 2.36
N LEU A 175 -4.40 11.75 3.52
CA LEU A 175 -4.30 10.44 4.16
C LEU A 175 -4.92 9.33 3.29
N ASP A 176 -6.04 9.61 2.61
CA ASP A 176 -6.63 8.66 1.65
C ASP A 176 -5.62 8.33 0.54
N ALA A 177 -4.96 9.32 -0.04
CA ALA A 177 -3.94 9.11 -1.07
C ALA A 177 -2.73 8.33 -0.54
N ILE A 178 -2.25 8.64 0.67
CA ILE A 178 -1.04 8.04 1.25
C ILE A 178 -1.29 6.60 1.73
N MET A 179 -2.43 6.34 2.37
CA MET A 179 -2.56 5.17 3.25
C MET A 179 -3.80 4.30 3.03
N ARG A 180 -4.90 4.81 2.48
CA ARG A 180 -6.19 4.09 2.46
C ARG A 180 -6.08 2.66 1.93
N VAL A 181 -5.34 2.46 0.83
CA VAL A 181 -5.17 1.12 0.23
C VAL A 181 -4.22 0.24 1.06
N LEU A 182 -3.17 0.83 1.63
CA LEU A 182 -2.24 0.13 2.52
C LEU A 182 -2.93 -0.27 3.83
N TYR A 183 -3.77 0.61 4.36
CA TYR A 183 -4.63 0.31 5.50
C TYR A 183 -5.60 -0.83 5.20
N GLY A 184 -6.22 -0.82 4.02
CA GLY A 184 -7.08 -1.91 3.56
C GLY A 184 -6.37 -3.27 3.53
N SER A 185 -5.09 -3.31 3.15
CA SER A 185 -4.28 -4.53 3.21
C SER A 185 -4.10 -5.02 4.65
N SER A 186 -3.82 -4.12 5.58
CA SER A 186 -3.69 -4.45 7.01
C SER A 186 -5.02 -4.85 7.64
N PHE A 187 -6.12 -4.19 7.24
CA PHE A 187 -7.47 -4.57 7.63
C PHE A 187 -7.78 -6.01 7.23
N MET A 188 -7.48 -6.38 5.97
CA MET A 188 -7.69 -7.74 5.48
C MET A 188 -6.84 -8.77 6.24
N LEU A 189 -5.58 -8.44 6.51
CA LEU A 189 -4.71 -9.32 7.28
C LEU A 189 -5.28 -9.56 8.70
N ASN A 190 -5.73 -8.50 9.36
CA ASN A 190 -6.32 -8.61 10.69
C ASN A 190 -7.69 -9.29 10.68
N ARG A 191 -8.59 -8.86 9.77
CA ARG A 191 -10.02 -9.25 9.80
C ARG A 191 -10.31 -10.57 9.09
N SER A 192 -9.51 -10.92 8.09
CA SER A 192 -9.74 -12.13 7.30
C SER A 192 -8.73 -13.23 7.58
N THR A 193 -7.43 -12.92 7.68
CA THR A 193 -6.39 -13.92 7.96
C THR A 193 -6.37 -14.28 9.44
N PHE A 194 -6.31 -13.27 10.30
CA PHE A 194 -6.27 -13.44 11.75
C PHE A 194 -7.65 -13.21 12.39
N ASP A 195 -8.71 -13.69 11.72
CA ASP A 195 -10.07 -13.60 12.22
C ASP A 195 -10.20 -14.33 13.57
N TRP A 196 -10.77 -13.65 14.55
CA TRP A 196 -11.00 -14.17 15.91
C TRP A 196 -12.34 -14.91 16.07
N ASN A 197 -13.20 -14.89 15.06
CA ASN A 197 -14.52 -15.52 15.08
C ASN A 197 -14.57 -16.80 14.24
N SER A 198 -13.59 -17.04 13.37
CA SER A 198 -13.60 -18.13 12.41
C SER A 198 -12.23 -18.74 12.18
N LYS A 199 -12.12 -19.65 11.19
CA LYS A 199 -10.85 -20.25 10.79
C LYS A 199 -9.89 -19.25 10.14
N GLY A 200 -10.39 -18.09 9.72
CA GLY A 200 -9.62 -17.18 8.89
C GLY A 200 -9.38 -17.71 7.48
N ILE A 201 -8.66 -16.91 6.69
CA ILE A 201 -8.29 -17.21 5.31
C ILE A 201 -6.76 -17.18 5.22
N HIS A 202 -6.16 -18.17 4.54
CA HIS A 202 -4.71 -18.18 4.32
C HIS A 202 -4.23 -16.84 3.78
N PRO A 203 -3.09 -16.28 4.24
CA PRO A 203 -2.61 -14.95 3.86
C PRO A 203 -2.51 -14.73 2.35
N PHE A 204 -2.25 -15.78 1.58
CA PHE A 204 -2.22 -15.69 0.12
C PHE A 204 -3.61 -15.51 -0.52
N GLY A 205 -4.70 -15.69 0.25
CA GLY A 205 -6.06 -15.56 -0.26
C GLY A 205 -6.51 -16.69 -1.18
N ALA A 206 -5.77 -17.79 -1.24
CA ALA A 206 -6.13 -18.94 -2.08
C ALA A 206 -6.98 -19.94 -1.28
N LYS A 207 -8.19 -20.23 -1.76
CA LYS A 207 -9.16 -21.11 -1.07
C LYS A 207 -8.68 -22.54 -0.89
N GLN A 208 -7.79 -23.01 -1.75
CA GLN A 208 -7.21 -24.36 -1.69
C GLN A 208 -6.13 -24.51 -0.61
N LEU A 209 -5.61 -23.38 -0.07
CA LEU A 209 -4.62 -23.41 0.99
C LEU A 209 -5.30 -23.52 2.34
N THR A 210 -4.82 -24.45 3.17
CA THR A 210 -5.36 -24.66 4.52
C THR A 210 -4.90 -23.54 5.47
N TRP A 211 -5.84 -23.09 6.30
CA TRP A 211 -5.59 -22.15 7.38
C TRP A 211 -6.50 -22.53 8.55
N SER A 212 -5.91 -22.99 9.62
CA SER A 212 -6.66 -23.48 10.78
C SER A 212 -7.08 -22.33 11.71
N ALA A 213 -8.01 -22.62 12.63
CA ALA A 213 -8.34 -21.69 13.70
C ALA A 213 -7.11 -21.34 14.56
N GLY A 214 -6.21 -22.30 14.81
CA GLY A 214 -4.96 -22.05 15.52
C GLY A 214 -3.97 -21.18 14.71
N ASP A 215 -4.04 -21.22 13.37
CA ASP A 215 -3.28 -20.27 12.53
C ASP A 215 -3.83 -18.85 12.63
N ALA A 216 -5.15 -18.71 12.71
CA ALA A 216 -5.82 -17.43 12.76
C ALA A 216 -5.78 -16.78 14.16
N ASP A 217 -5.83 -17.58 15.22
CA ASP A 217 -5.90 -17.08 16.59
C ASP A 217 -4.60 -16.37 17.00
N LEU A 218 -4.73 -15.15 17.50
CA LEU A 218 -3.64 -14.35 18.08
C LEU A 218 -3.75 -14.18 19.59
N THR A 219 -4.79 -14.77 20.23
CA THR A 219 -4.97 -14.67 21.67
C THR A 219 -3.77 -15.27 22.39
N GLY A 220 -3.11 -14.48 23.26
CA GLY A 220 -1.92 -14.91 23.98
C GLY A 220 -0.63 -14.99 23.14
N ALA A 221 -0.69 -14.76 21.82
CA ALA A 221 0.50 -14.71 20.96
C ALA A 221 1.38 -13.49 21.27
N VAL A 222 2.68 -13.63 20.97
CA VAL A 222 3.59 -12.47 20.85
C VAL A 222 3.78 -12.16 19.37
N VAL A 223 3.52 -10.91 18.99
CA VAL A 223 3.59 -10.47 17.59
C VAL A 223 4.79 -9.55 17.40
N PHE A 224 5.71 -9.94 16.52
CA PHE A 224 6.83 -9.13 16.10
C PHE A 224 6.55 -8.53 14.73
N LEU A 225 6.66 -7.21 14.60
CA LEU A 225 6.45 -6.48 13.36
C LEU A 225 7.79 -5.91 12.88
N LEU A 226 8.32 -6.44 11.79
CA LEU A 226 9.50 -5.92 11.13
C LEU A 226 9.12 -4.78 10.18
N ALA A 227 9.88 -3.70 10.17
CA ALA A 227 9.57 -2.44 9.49
C ALA A 227 8.22 -1.83 9.92
N PRO A 228 7.93 -1.73 11.24
CA PRO A 228 6.63 -1.36 11.79
C PRO A 228 6.23 0.07 11.48
N SER A 229 7.20 0.96 11.24
CA SER A 229 6.98 2.37 10.90
C SER A 229 6.53 2.60 9.45
N GLY A 230 6.61 1.57 8.58
CA GLY A 230 6.02 1.61 7.25
C GLY A 230 4.49 1.72 7.33
N LYS A 231 3.87 2.39 6.36
CA LYS A 231 2.42 2.69 6.37
C LYS A 231 1.55 1.44 6.62
N THR A 232 1.89 0.31 5.98
CA THR A 232 1.17 -0.95 6.16
C THR A 232 1.42 -1.55 7.55
N GLY A 233 2.67 -1.53 8.04
CA GLY A 233 3.02 -2.02 9.38
C GLY A 233 2.34 -1.23 10.50
N LEU A 234 2.32 0.09 10.36
CA LEU A 234 1.64 1.00 11.28
C LEU A 234 0.13 0.75 11.32
N ALA A 235 -0.48 0.60 10.14
CA ALA A 235 -1.90 0.27 10.02
C ALA A 235 -2.21 -1.10 10.66
N PHE A 236 -1.34 -2.10 10.51
CA PHE A 236 -1.54 -3.42 11.12
C PHE A 236 -1.40 -3.36 12.64
N ALA A 237 -0.43 -2.62 13.18
CA ALA A 237 -0.31 -2.40 14.62
C ALA A 237 -1.57 -1.73 15.19
N HIS A 238 -2.10 -0.71 14.51
CA HIS A 238 -3.36 -0.08 14.89
C HIS A 238 -4.52 -1.08 14.86
N GLN A 239 -4.63 -1.92 13.82
CA GLN A 239 -5.66 -2.96 13.73
C GLN A 239 -5.56 -3.97 14.87
N LEU A 240 -4.37 -4.37 15.29
CA LEU A 240 -4.17 -5.27 16.43
C LEU A 240 -4.67 -4.67 17.75
N ARG A 241 -4.53 -3.34 17.93
CA ARG A 241 -4.86 -2.63 19.18
C ARG A 241 -6.26 -2.04 19.22
N ARG A 242 -6.78 -1.58 18.10
CA ARG A 242 -8.06 -0.85 18.00
C ARG A 242 -9.12 -1.60 17.19
N GLY A 243 -8.70 -2.46 16.27
CA GLY A 243 -9.59 -3.21 15.40
C GLY A 243 -9.98 -4.61 15.92
N ARG A 244 -9.55 -5.00 17.14
CA ARG A 244 -9.86 -6.30 17.76
C ARG A 244 -10.49 -6.11 19.14
N PRO A 245 -11.41 -6.98 19.58
CA PRO A 245 -11.85 -7.06 20.96
C PRO A 245 -10.64 -7.24 21.90
N GLU A 246 -10.68 -6.66 23.07
CA GLU A 246 -9.58 -6.68 24.03
C GLU A 246 -9.14 -8.11 24.39
N ASP A 247 -10.10 -9.00 24.63
CA ASP A 247 -9.87 -10.42 24.94
C ASP A 247 -9.32 -11.25 23.75
N LYS A 248 -9.30 -10.66 22.55
CA LYS A 248 -8.78 -11.26 21.30
C LYS A 248 -7.47 -10.62 20.80
N GLN A 249 -6.95 -9.68 21.56
CA GLN A 249 -5.67 -9.05 21.23
C GLN A 249 -4.50 -10.00 21.52
N PRO A 250 -3.37 -9.85 20.80
CA PRO A 250 -2.13 -10.54 21.18
C PRO A 250 -1.65 -10.05 22.55
N ARG A 251 -0.99 -10.94 23.29
CA ARG A 251 -0.42 -10.62 24.58
C ARG A 251 0.58 -9.47 24.51
N LYS A 252 1.38 -9.45 23.43
CA LYS A 252 2.41 -8.43 23.23
C LYS A 252 2.58 -8.13 21.73
N VAL A 253 2.80 -6.87 21.39
CA VAL A 253 3.17 -6.41 20.05
C VAL A 253 4.51 -5.70 20.13
N VAL A 254 5.52 -6.25 19.47
CA VAL A 254 6.89 -5.74 19.47
C VAL A 254 7.21 -5.14 18.12
N ALA A 255 7.66 -3.89 18.10
CA ALA A 255 8.17 -3.23 16.91
C ALA A 255 9.67 -3.57 16.74
N VAL A 256 10.07 -4.01 15.55
CA VAL A 256 11.48 -4.22 15.19
C VAL A 256 11.82 -3.32 14.01
N GLY A 257 12.61 -2.29 14.25
CA GLY A 257 12.84 -1.24 13.27
C GLY A 257 14.29 -0.74 13.20
N SER A 258 14.47 0.35 12.47
CA SER A 258 15.75 1.07 12.41
C SER A 258 15.86 2.08 13.55
N ALA A 259 17.09 2.49 13.88
CA ALA A 259 17.32 3.55 14.85
C ALA A 259 16.60 4.87 14.47
N SER A 260 16.56 5.19 13.19
CA SER A 260 15.90 6.41 12.68
C SER A 260 14.37 6.40 12.82
N SER A 261 13.75 5.24 12.99
CA SER A 261 12.29 5.11 13.16
C SER A 261 11.85 4.81 14.60
N ARG A 262 12.79 4.68 15.52
CA ARG A 262 12.53 4.28 16.92
C ARG A 262 11.59 5.24 17.62
N ASP A 263 11.94 6.52 17.61
CA ASP A 263 11.18 7.54 18.33
C ASP A 263 9.75 7.68 17.79
N PHE A 264 9.61 7.63 16.47
CA PHE A 264 8.30 7.62 15.85
C PHE A 264 7.49 6.38 16.26
N SER A 265 8.05 5.19 16.16
CA SER A 265 7.36 3.95 16.57
C SER A 265 6.94 4.00 18.03
N THR A 266 7.81 4.49 18.92
CA THR A 266 7.51 4.66 20.35
C THR A 266 6.37 5.67 20.58
N ALA A 267 6.41 6.80 19.87
CA ALA A 267 5.41 7.87 20.03
C ALA A 267 4.00 7.45 19.57
N THR A 268 3.86 6.43 18.72
CA THR A 268 2.53 5.93 18.29
C THR A 268 1.71 5.31 19.42
N GLY A 269 2.35 4.80 20.47
CA GLY A 269 1.70 4.06 21.55
C GLY A 269 1.04 2.74 21.13
N LEU A 270 1.36 2.23 19.94
CA LEU A 270 0.79 0.99 19.39
C LEU A 270 1.57 -0.28 19.76
N PHE A 271 2.78 -0.11 20.26
CA PHE A 271 3.70 -1.19 20.57
C PHE A 271 3.98 -1.26 22.08
N ASP A 272 4.05 -2.46 22.62
CA ASP A 272 4.45 -2.68 24.03
C ASP A 272 5.96 -2.51 24.19
N GLU A 273 6.71 -2.75 23.09
CA GLU A 273 8.16 -2.63 23.08
C GLU A 273 8.67 -2.28 21.69
N VAL A 274 9.72 -1.47 21.63
CA VAL A 274 10.38 -1.06 20.38
C VAL A 274 11.85 -1.44 20.47
N VAL A 275 12.28 -2.35 19.61
CA VAL A 275 13.67 -2.84 19.50
C VAL A 275 14.23 -2.57 18.10
N LEU A 276 15.54 -2.63 17.95
CA LEU A 276 16.21 -2.34 16.70
C LEU A 276 16.62 -3.64 15.97
N TYR A 277 16.76 -3.58 14.64
CA TYR A 277 17.23 -4.72 13.85
C TYR A 277 18.54 -5.30 14.36
N GLY A 278 19.48 -4.45 14.78
CA GLY A 278 20.81 -4.85 15.25
C GLY A 278 20.89 -5.22 16.73
N ASP A 279 19.78 -5.12 17.48
CA ASP A 279 19.81 -5.44 18.92
C ASP A 279 20.18 -6.91 19.18
N LEU A 280 19.83 -7.82 18.24
CA LEU A 280 20.24 -9.24 18.33
C LEU A 280 21.75 -9.45 18.44
N ASP A 281 22.54 -8.54 17.90
CA ASP A 281 24.00 -8.59 17.92
C ASP A 281 24.59 -7.84 19.15
N ALA A 282 23.73 -7.17 19.95
CA ALA A 282 24.16 -6.37 21.10
C ALA A 282 24.36 -7.27 22.36
N PRO A 283 25.52 -7.20 23.04
CA PRO A 283 25.84 -8.11 24.14
C PRO A 283 24.89 -8.07 25.34
N MET A 284 24.19 -6.94 25.52
CA MET A 284 23.28 -6.73 26.66
C MET A 284 21.81 -6.90 26.29
N PHE A 285 21.50 -7.27 25.04
CA PHE A 285 20.12 -7.46 24.61
C PHE A 285 19.59 -8.83 25.02
N ASP A 286 18.51 -8.83 25.75
CA ASP A 286 17.86 -10.05 26.23
C ASP A 286 16.53 -10.29 25.49
N LEU A 287 16.60 -11.04 24.38
CA LEU A 287 15.42 -11.40 23.61
C LEU A 287 14.43 -12.27 24.42
N VAL A 288 14.93 -13.06 25.39
CA VAL A 288 14.07 -13.87 26.28
C VAL A 288 13.22 -12.95 27.15
N ALA A 289 13.81 -11.88 27.70
CA ALA A 289 13.06 -10.86 28.45
C ALA A 289 12.03 -10.13 27.58
N VAL A 290 12.36 -9.80 26.32
CA VAL A 290 11.42 -9.21 25.34
C VAL A 290 10.25 -10.14 25.09
N VAL A 291 10.47 -11.42 24.84
CA VAL A 291 9.40 -12.41 24.63
C VAL A 291 8.62 -12.67 25.92
N GLY A 292 9.31 -12.68 27.06
CA GLY A 292 8.75 -13.05 28.36
C GLY A 292 8.46 -14.55 28.48
N GLN A 293 7.41 -14.92 29.21
CA GLN A 293 7.01 -16.34 29.32
C GLN A 293 6.83 -16.95 27.93
N LYS A 294 7.41 -18.14 27.72
CA LYS A 294 7.37 -18.85 26.43
C LYS A 294 5.93 -18.99 25.93
N PRO A 295 5.60 -18.37 24.80
CA PRO A 295 4.24 -18.45 24.23
C PRO A 295 4.07 -19.72 23.40
N ALA A 296 2.85 -20.18 23.28
CA ALA A 296 2.51 -21.23 22.32
C ALA A 296 2.78 -20.77 20.88
N LYS A 297 2.61 -19.48 20.60
CA LYS A 297 2.77 -18.92 19.27
C LYS A 297 3.52 -17.59 19.28
N ILE A 298 4.49 -17.46 18.37
CA ILE A 298 5.03 -16.17 17.91
C ILE A 298 4.60 -15.97 16.46
N LEU A 299 4.05 -14.77 16.18
CA LEU A 299 3.81 -14.30 14.82
C LEU A 299 4.87 -13.26 14.47
N LEU A 300 5.63 -13.50 13.40
CA LEU A 300 6.56 -12.54 12.82
C LEU A 300 5.98 -12.02 11.50
N VAL A 301 5.71 -10.73 11.40
CA VAL A 301 5.20 -10.11 10.17
C VAL A 301 6.25 -9.17 9.60
N ASN A 302 6.66 -9.42 8.35
CA ASN A 302 7.64 -8.58 7.65
C ASN A 302 6.95 -7.62 6.69
N PHE A 303 7.03 -6.32 6.97
CA PHE A 303 6.50 -5.25 6.13
C PHE A 303 7.54 -4.61 5.19
N GLY A 304 8.70 -5.26 5.02
CA GLY A 304 9.77 -4.78 4.15
C GLY A 304 11.03 -4.36 4.92
N ALA A 305 11.43 -5.16 5.90
CA ALA A 305 12.68 -4.96 6.61
C ALA A 305 13.89 -5.13 5.68
N ARG A 306 14.97 -4.42 6.00
CA ARG A 306 16.17 -4.35 5.17
C ARG A 306 17.11 -5.53 5.40
N GLY A 307 17.78 -5.95 4.33
CA GLY A 307 18.85 -6.93 4.36
C GLY A 307 18.39 -8.29 4.88
N ASP A 308 19.17 -8.88 5.77
CA ASP A 308 18.96 -10.20 6.38
C ASP A 308 18.20 -10.17 7.72
N ALA A 309 17.69 -9.00 8.12
CA ALA A 309 16.96 -8.87 9.37
C ALA A 309 15.77 -9.84 9.50
N PRO A 310 14.95 -10.09 8.46
CA PRO A 310 13.84 -11.05 8.58
C PRO A 310 14.32 -12.46 8.94
N GLU A 311 15.39 -12.93 8.32
CA GLU A 311 15.98 -14.25 8.55
C GLU A 311 16.57 -14.35 9.96
N LYS A 312 17.38 -13.38 10.37
CA LYS A 312 18.01 -13.34 11.70
C LYS A 312 16.96 -13.35 12.82
N TRP A 313 15.94 -12.52 12.70
CA TRP A 313 14.86 -12.46 13.69
C TRP A 313 14.04 -13.75 13.72
N ALA A 314 13.73 -14.35 12.56
CA ALA A 314 13.03 -15.64 12.52
C ALA A 314 13.85 -16.76 13.18
N GLU A 315 15.16 -16.83 12.93
CA GLU A 315 16.07 -17.81 13.55
C GLU A 315 16.13 -17.62 15.07
N ALA A 316 16.28 -16.38 15.54
CA ALA A 316 16.38 -16.07 16.97
C ALA A 316 15.07 -16.34 17.74
N LEU A 317 13.92 -16.12 17.11
CA LEU A 317 12.60 -16.31 17.73
C LEU A 317 12.14 -17.77 17.77
N ARG A 318 12.61 -18.61 16.84
CA ARG A 318 12.15 -20.01 16.70
C ARG A 318 12.29 -20.83 17.98
N PRO A 319 13.40 -20.82 18.76
CA PRO A 319 13.52 -21.60 20.00
C PRO A 319 12.67 -21.05 21.16
N LEU A 320 12.18 -19.82 21.06
CA LEU A 320 11.48 -19.11 22.15
C LEU A 320 9.97 -19.33 22.15
N CYS A 321 9.42 -20.12 21.24
CA CYS A 321 8.00 -20.46 21.17
C CYS A 321 7.80 -21.93 20.80
N GLU A 322 6.57 -22.42 20.95
CA GLU A 322 6.23 -23.76 20.43
C GLU A 322 6.07 -23.71 18.91
N ARG A 323 5.51 -22.61 18.40
CA ARG A 323 5.24 -22.40 16.98
C ARG A 323 5.63 -20.99 16.53
N LEU A 324 6.52 -20.89 15.57
CA LEU A 324 6.81 -19.65 14.86
C LEU A 324 6.02 -19.63 13.54
N GLN A 325 5.21 -18.60 13.35
CA GLN A 325 4.50 -18.31 12.11
C GLN A 325 5.05 -17.01 11.50
N VAL A 326 5.41 -17.06 10.24
CA VAL A 326 5.98 -15.90 9.53
C VAL A 326 5.07 -15.48 8.38
N VAL A 327 4.74 -14.19 8.31
CA VAL A 327 3.97 -13.63 7.19
C VAL A 327 4.77 -12.53 6.52
N LEU A 328 5.01 -12.69 5.22
CA LEU A 328 5.70 -11.72 4.39
C LEU A 328 4.66 -10.85 3.68
N VAL A 329 4.63 -9.57 4.00
CA VAL A 329 3.69 -8.58 3.43
C VAL A 329 4.38 -7.69 2.43
N GLY A 330 5.52 -7.12 2.79
CA GLY A 330 6.35 -6.28 1.96
C GLY A 330 7.74 -6.89 1.74
N SER A 331 8.50 -6.26 0.87
CA SER A 331 9.92 -6.59 0.62
C SER A 331 10.77 -5.33 0.79
N ASP A 332 12.06 -5.53 1.04
CA ASP A 332 13.03 -4.43 1.02
C ASP A 332 12.99 -3.73 -0.34
N PRO A 333 12.67 -2.42 -0.40
CA PRO A 333 12.63 -1.69 -1.67
C PRO A 333 13.98 -1.64 -2.39
N GLN A 334 15.09 -1.82 -1.65
CA GLN A 334 16.45 -1.80 -2.18
C GLN A 334 17.00 -3.20 -2.49
N ALA A 335 16.27 -4.27 -2.17
CA ALA A 335 16.74 -5.64 -2.39
C ALA A 335 16.87 -5.95 -3.90
N LYS A 336 18.03 -6.50 -4.28
CA LYS A 336 18.32 -6.95 -5.65
C LYS A 336 17.90 -8.40 -5.92
N ALA A 337 17.70 -9.19 -4.87
CA ALA A 337 17.34 -10.60 -4.94
C ALA A 337 16.28 -10.96 -3.90
N MET A 338 15.59 -12.09 -4.13
CA MET A 338 14.64 -12.66 -3.19
C MET A 338 15.36 -13.17 -1.95
N GLY A 339 14.90 -12.80 -0.75
CA GLY A 339 15.43 -13.30 0.51
C GLY A 339 15.15 -14.79 0.74
N LYS A 340 15.89 -15.43 1.64
CA LYS A 340 15.73 -16.87 1.97
C LYS A 340 14.32 -17.20 2.48
N LEU A 341 13.72 -16.36 3.33
CA LEU A 341 12.35 -16.56 3.81
C LEU A 341 11.33 -16.57 2.67
N ALA A 342 11.53 -15.74 1.67
CA ALA A 342 10.62 -15.71 0.51
C ALA A 342 10.68 -17.03 -0.30
N ALA A 343 11.83 -17.68 -0.36
CA ALA A 343 11.96 -19.00 -0.96
C ALA A 343 11.20 -20.06 -0.16
N LEU A 344 11.22 -19.98 1.18
CA LEU A 344 10.50 -20.91 2.07
C LEU A 344 8.97 -20.82 1.93
N CYS A 345 8.41 -19.75 1.40
CA CYS A 345 6.96 -19.67 1.11
C CYS A 345 6.49 -20.76 0.14
N LEU A 346 7.40 -21.29 -0.67
CA LEU A 346 7.11 -22.37 -1.63
C LEU A 346 7.17 -23.75 -0.99
N GLU A 347 7.65 -23.86 0.24
CA GLU A 347 7.81 -25.13 0.97
C GLU A 347 6.59 -25.37 1.87
N LEU A 348 5.86 -26.44 1.62
CA LEU A 348 4.73 -26.83 2.44
C LEU A 348 5.20 -27.15 3.88
N GLY A 349 4.52 -26.54 4.86
CA GLY A 349 4.83 -26.77 6.27
C GLY A 349 5.97 -25.94 6.83
N SER A 350 6.60 -25.04 6.03
CA SER A 350 7.67 -24.16 6.51
C SER A 350 7.23 -23.19 7.61
N GLY A 351 5.92 -22.91 7.74
CA GLY A 351 5.38 -21.87 8.60
C GLY A 351 5.62 -20.44 8.09
N VAL A 352 6.10 -20.31 6.85
CA VAL A 352 6.34 -19.04 6.16
C VAL A 352 5.28 -18.86 5.07
N HIS A 353 4.60 -17.72 5.07
CA HIS A 353 3.47 -17.44 4.19
C HIS A 353 3.64 -16.08 3.51
N GLN A 354 3.42 -16.03 2.20
CA GLN A 354 3.33 -14.75 1.48
C GLN A 354 1.90 -14.21 1.57
N MET A 355 1.74 -12.95 1.88
CA MET A 355 0.46 -12.26 1.80
C MET A 355 0.15 -11.83 0.36
N ASN A 356 -1.11 -12.03 -0.05
CA ASN A 356 -1.67 -11.44 -1.26
C ASN A 356 -2.96 -10.68 -0.88
N ALA A 357 -2.82 -9.37 -0.71
CA ALA A 357 -3.92 -8.50 -0.31
C ALA A 357 -5.08 -8.52 -1.32
N GLY A 358 -4.80 -8.66 -2.62
CA GLY A 358 -5.83 -8.79 -3.65
C GLY A 358 -6.65 -10.07 -3.50
N GLY A 359 -5.99 -11.21 -3.28
CA GLY A 359 -6.67 -12.49 -3.05
C GLY A 359 -7.52 -12.50 -1.78
N LEU A 360 -7.03 -11.89 -0.69
CA LEU A 360 -7.81 -11.73 0.55
C LEU A 360 -9.04 -10.85 0.32
N ARG A 361 -8.87 -9.71 -0.37
CA ARG A 361 -9.96 -8.78 -0.68
C ARG A 361 -11.05 -9.43 -1.54
N ASP A 362 -10.65 -10.17 -2.57
CA ASP A 362 -11.58 -10.88 -3.44
C ASP A 362 -12.40 -11.92 -2.64
N ASN A 363 -11.75 -12.65 -1.74
CA ASN A 363 -12.46 -13.60 -0.85
C ASN A 363 -13.44 -12.90 0.11
N ALA A 364 -13.04 -11.79 0.72
CA ALA A 364 -13.90 -11.04 1.62
C ALA A 364 -15.15 -10.50 0.91
N ARG A 365 -14.98 -9.99 -0.29
CA ARG A 365 -16.08 -9.50 -1.12
C ARG A 365 -17.05 -10.59 -1.55
N HIS A 366 -16.58 -11.82 -1.75
CA HIS A 366 -17.42 -12.96 -2.08
C HIS A 366 -18.10 -13.59 -0.85
N GLY A 367 -17.47 -13.55 0.32
CA GLY A 367 -17.96 -14.18 1.56
C GLY A 367 -19.07 -13.40 2.26
N ALA A 368 -18.77 -12.17 2.67
CA ALA A 368 -19.69 -11.30 3.41
C ALA A 368 -20.54 -10.40 2.50
N GLY A 369 -20.24 -10.40 1.21
CA GLY A 369 -20.73 -9.42 0.25
C GLY A 369 -19.85 -8.18 0.17
N ALA A 370 -19.76 -7.62 -1.04
CA ALA A 370 -18.93 -6.44 -1.29
C ALA A 370 -19.32 -5.24 -0.41
N LEU A 371 -20.62 -5.06 -0.17
CA LEU A 371 -21.13 -3.94 0.62
C LEU A 371 -20.62 -3.98 2.06
N ALA A 372 -20.80 -5.11 2.75
CA ALA A 372 -20.35 -5.28 4.13
C ALA A 372 -18.83 -5.07 4.27
N TYR A 373 -18.04 -5.58 3.32
CA TYR A 373 -16.58 -5.33 3.29
C TYR A 373 -16.27 -3.85 3.22
N PHE A 374 -16.90 -3.11 2.32
CA PHE A 374 -16.63 -1.68 2.14
C PHE A 374 -17.07 -0.86 3.35
N GLU A 375 -18.21 -1.20 3.94
CA GLU A 375 -18.70 -0.53 5.15
C GLU A 375 -17.78 -0.75 6.35
N GLU A 376 -17.40 -1.99 6.64
CA GLU A 376 -16.51 -2.32 7.76
C GLU A 376 -15.12 -1.71 7.58
N MET A 377 -14.54 -1.83 6.37
CA MET A 377 -13.22 -1.25 6.08
C MET A 377 -13.27 0.28 6.11
N GLY A 378 -14.35 0.87 5.59
CA GLY A 378 -14.57 2.32 5.62
C GLY A 378 -14.67 2.85 7.05
N ALA A 379 -15.48 2.21 7.90
CA ALA A 379 -15.60 2.59 9.32
C ALA A 379 -14.27 2.46 10.07
N ALA A 380 -13.53 1.38 9.85
CA ALA A 380 -12.22 1.18 10.46
C ALA A 380 -11.19 2.23 9.98
N TRP A 381 -11.25 2.61 8.71
CA TRP A 381 -10.39 3.65 8.13
C TRP A 381 -10.69 5.04 8.72
N GLU A 382 -11.97 5.41 8.84
CA GLU A 382 -12.35 6.67 9.49
C GLU A 382 -11.93 6.69 10.97
N GLY A 383 -12.06 5.56 11.69
CA GLY A 383 -11.55 5.41 13.05
C GLY A 383 -10.04 5.65 13.14
N PHE A 384 -9.25 5.10 12.22
CA PHE A 384 -7.81 5.33 12.17
C PHE A 384 -7.45 6.81 11.95
N LYS A 385 -8.18 7.50 11.06
CA LYS A 385 -7.98 8.94 10.86
C LYS A 385 -8.35 9.75 12.10
N ALA A 386 -9.46 9.39 12.78
CA ALA A 386 -9.90 10.01 14.02
C ALA A 386 -8.90 9.81 15.18
N ASP A 387 -8.23 8.66 15.23
CA ASP A 387 -7.13 8.37 16.17
C ASP A 387 -5.82 9.10 15.80
N GLY A 388 -5.88 10.09 14.90
CA GLY A 388 -4.74 10.92 14.51
C GLY A 388 -3.80 10.25 13.50
N ALA A 389 -4.23 9.16 12.84
CA ALA A 389 -3.44 8.40 11.87
C ALA A 389 -2.04 8.03 12.39
N ALA A 390 -1.98 7.63 13.68
CA ALA A 390 -0.76 7.24 14.40
C ALA A 390 0.36 8.32 14.34
N GLY A 391 0.00 9.59 14.30
CA GLY A 391 0.96 10.71 14.31
C GLY A 391 1.65 10.96 12.95
N LEU A 392 1.15 10.39 11.86
CA LEU A 392 1.70 10.63 10.53
C LEU A 392 1.59 12.12 10.15
N LYS A 393 2.70 12.69 9.71
CA LYS A 393 2.79 14.07 9.23
C LYS A 393 2.60 14.10 7.71
N VAL A 394 1.64 14.89 7.24
CA VAL A 394 1.45 15.10 5.80
C VAL A 394 2.40 16.19 5.32
N VAL A 395 3.23 15.86 4.34
CA VAL A 395 4.15 16.79 3.68
C VAL A 395 3.62 17.07 2.29
N TRP A 396 3.31 18.34 2.03
CA TRP A 396 2.72 18.80 0.78
C TRP A 396 3.78 19.31 -0.18
N GLY A 397 3.66 18.93 -1.45
CA GLY A 397 4.40 19.51 -2.58
C GLY A 397 3.45 19.99 -3.67
N GLN A 398 3.97 20.79 -4.60
CA GLN A 398 3.23 21.42 -5.67
C GLN A 398 3.83 21.07 -7.03
N GLY A 399 3.01 20.51 -7.91
CA GLY A 399 3.42 20.18 -9.26
C GLY A 399 4.28 18.93 -9.38
N ILE A 400 4.52 18.53 -10.62
CA ILE A 400 5.24 17.30 -10.95
C ILE A 400 6.74 17.40 -10.67
N ASP A 401 7.31 18.61 -10.68
CA ASP A 401 8.74 18.83 -10.38
C ASP A 401 9.03 18.61 -8.89
N ASP A 402 8.12 19.02 -8.00
CA ASP A 402 8.27 18.72 -6.58
C ASP A 402 8.08 17.23 -6.30
N TYR A 403 7.20 16.55 -7.05
CA TYR A 403 7.08 15.09 -6.99
C TYR A 403 8.42 14.43 -7.35
N ALA A 404 9.08 14.88 -8.42
CA ALA A 404 10.39 14.38 -8.83
C ALA A 404 11.46 14.60 -7.76
N LYS A 405 11.51 15.79 -7.16
CA LYS A 405 12.42 16.06 -6.01
C LYS A 405 12.15 15.14 -4.83
N GLY A 406 10.86 14.89 -4.54
CA GLY A 406 10.46 13.95 -3.49
C GLY A 406 10.88 12.52 -3.77
N TRP A 407 10.80 12.06 -5.02
CA TRP A 407 11.33 10.77 -5.45
C TRP A 407 12.82 10.65 -5.13
N ASP A 408 13.61 11.62 -5.60
CA ASP A 408 15.05 11.63 -5.38
C ASP A 408 15.42 11.73 -3.88
N ALA A 409 14.64 12.47 -3.10
CA ALA A 409 14.84 12.59 -1.66
C ALA A 409 14.53 11.27 -0.91
N ILE A 410 13.51 10.49 -1.34
CA ILE A 410 13.28 9.14 -0.80
C ILE A 410 14.45 8.21 -1.14
N VAL A 411 14.96 8.27 -2.38
CA VAL A 411 16.13 7.47 -2.79
C VAL A 411 17.34 7.78 -1.91
N ARG A 412 17.54 9.05 -1.54
CA ARG A 412 18.61 9.47 -0.61
C ARG A 412 18.31 9.22 0.86
N GLY A 413 17.09 8.78 1.20
CA GLY A 413 16.69 8.52 2.59
C GLY A 413 16.47 9.78 3.43
N GLU A 414 16.10 10.89 2.82
CA GLU A 414 15.94 12.21 3.48
C GLU A 414 14.61 12.37 4.23
N TYR A 415 13.64 11.49 3.99
CA TYR A 415 12.35 11.54 4.68
C TYR A 415 12.26 10.54 5.83
N GLY A 416 11.76 11.00 6.96
CA GLY A 416 11.45 10.18 8.12
C GLY A 416 10.25 9.24 7.89
N ALA A 417 10.19 8.19 8.69
CA ALA A 417 9.09 7.21 8.63
C ALA A 417 7.72 7.82 8.97
N ASP A 418 7.72 8.90 9.74
CA ASP A 418 6.55 9.69 10.11
C ASP A 418 5.99 10.58 8.99
N ASN A 419 6.69 10.68 7.85
CA ASN A 419 6.27 11.53 6.75
C ASN A 419 5.39 10.78 5.74
N GLY A 420 4.28 11.40 5.37
CA GLY A 420 3.43 11.02 4.25
C GLY A 420 3.48 12.10 3.18
N LEU A 421 3.99 11.77 2.00
CA LEU A 421 4.20 12.74 0.93
C LEU A 421 3.00 12.77 -0.01
N VAL A 422 2.49 13.96 -0.28
CA VAL A 422 1.42 14.19 -1.27
C VAL A 422 1.75 15.42 -2.12
N TYR A 423 1.30 15.39 -3.36
CA TYR A 423 1.59 16.42 -4.34
C TYR A 423 0.30 16.82 -5.07
N GLU A 424 -0.01 18.10 -5.00
CA GLU A 424 -1.10 18.70 -5.80
C GLU A 424 -0.59 18.95 -7.21
N LEU A 425 -1.34 18.51 -8.21
CA LEU A 425 -1.04 18.71 -9.62
C LEU A 425 -2.06 19.67 -10.23
N PRO A 426 -1.67 20.51 -11.20
CA PRO A 426 -2.53 21.55 -11.79
C PRO A 426 -3.66 21.01 -12.68
#